data_996d1672b6717e7aa7370b0b278bea0c
#
_entry.id   996d1672b6717e7aa7370b0b278bea0c
#
_cell.length_a   1.000
_cell.length_b   1.000
_cell.length_c   1.000
_cell.angle_alpha   90.00
_cell.angle_beta   90.00
_cell.angle_gamma   90.00
#
_symmetry.space_group_name_H-M   'P 1'
#
loop_
_entity.id
_entity.type
_entity.pdbx_description
1 polymer ?
#
loop_
_entity_poly.entity_id
_entity_poly.type
_entity_poly.pdbx_seq_one_letter_code
_entity_poly.pdbx_strand_id
1 'polypeptide(L)'
;ELVRAGSADKVKLEGLRGDRRPVLPGGLAVMTAIFDELGVESLRYCAGALRQGVLYDLLGRDAGADMRKVTVARMALRYGLDPQHGERVARTAQVMHAQAARGVAERIEADRALLGWASELAEIGMSISHEDFHKHSSYILSHADMPGFSQTEQDRMARLALGQGGGLRKMRNSLVDSEDWLMLLCLRVSAI
;
A
#
# COMPACT_ATOMS: atom_id res chain seq x y z
N GLU A 1 30.48 1.66 11.77
CA GLU A 1 30.84 3.08 11.53
C GLU A 1 30.95 3.88 12.83
N LEU A 2 29.97 3.81 13.74
CA LEU A 2 30.00 4.51 15.06
C LEU A 2 31.28 4.22 15.84
N VAL A 3 31.65 2.95 15.99
CA VAL A 3 32.89 2.54 16.69
C VAL A 3 34.14 3.11 16.02
N ARG A 4 34.19 3.08 14.68
CA ARG A 4 35.32 3.62 13.91
C ARG A 4 35.43 5.13 14.01
N ALA A 5 34.29 5.84 14.11
CA ALA A 5 34.28 7.29 14.23
C ALA A 5 34.76 7.78 15.61
N GLY A 6 34.71 6.95 16.64
CA GLY A 6 35.12 7.24 18.02
C GLY A 6 34.26 8.31 18.73
N SER A 7 33.39 9.02 18.01
CA SER A 7 32.43 10.01 18.53
C SER A 7 31.23 10.11 17.63
N ALA A 8 30.04 10.28 18.22
CA ALA A 8 28.79 10.42 17.47
C ALA A 8 28.78 11.65 16.54
N ASP A 9 29.45 12.72 16.93
CA ASP A 9 29.52 13.96 16.15
C ASP A 9 30.30 13.81 14.85
N LYS A 10 31.23 12.84 14.78
CA LYS A 10 32.06 12.54 13.62
C LYS A 10 31.39 11.61 12.61
N VAL A 11 30.24 11.02 12.97
CA VAL A 11 29.52 10.10 12.10
C VAL A 11 28.91 10.83 10.92
N LYS A 12 29.24 10.39 9.72
CA LYS A 12 28.70 10.90 8.45
C LYS A 12 27.87 9.79 7.81
N LEU A 13 26.56 9.83 8.06
CA LEU A 13 25.60 8.96 7.39
C LEU A 13 24.66 9.83 6.55
N GLU A 14 24.37 9.36 5.34
CA GLU A 14 23.41 10.02 4.46
C GLU A 14 22.04 10.05 5.14
N GLY A 15 21.38 11.21 5.12
CA GLY A 15 20.09 11.42 5.80
C GLY A 15 20.16 11.67 7.31
N LEU A 16 21.32 11.53 7.96
CA LEU A 16 21.47 11.80 9.39
C LEU A 16 21.59 13.31 9.66
N ARG A 17 20.53 13.88 10.23
CA ARG A 17 20.50 15.28 10.66
C ARG A 17 21.47 15.52 11.82
N GLY A 18 22.07 16.72 11.88
CA GLY A 18 23.06 17.09 12.88
C GLY A 18 22.53 16.99 14.32
N ASP A 19 21.28 17.42 14.54
CA ASP A 19 20.57 17.35 15.83
C ASP A 19 20.31 15.92 16.32
N ARG A 20 20.39 14.94 15.44
CA ARG A 20 20.18 13.52 15.76
C ARG A 20 21.47 12.73 16.05
N ARG A 21 22.64 13.29 15.73
CA ARG A 21 23.92 12.63 15.99
C ARG A 21 24.16 12.24 17.43
N PRO A 22 23.92 13.12 18.43
CA PRO A 22 24.18 12.80 19.84
C PRO A 22 23.33 11.64 20.36
N VAL A 23 22.10 11.48 19.85
CA VAL A 23 21.17 10.44 20.32
C VAL A 23 21.29 9.12 19.52
N LEU A 24 22.04 9.10 18.41
CA LEU A 24 22.21 7.94 17.56
C LEU A 24 22.77 6.71 18.28
N PRO A 25 23.81 6.81 19.16
CA PRO A 25 24.32 5.63 19.86
C PRO A 25 23.30 4.96 20.77
N GLY A 26 22.53 5.77 21.52
CA GLY A 26 21.46 5.26 22.38
C GLY A 26 20.33 4.61 21.58
N GLY A 27 19.90 5.26 20.50
CA GLY A 27 18.90 4.69 19.59
C GLY A 27 19.34 3.36 18.96
N LEU A 28 20.61 3.28 18.52
CA LEU A 28 21.17 2.05 17.99
C LEU A 28 21.22 0.93 19.03
N ALA A 29 21.64 1.25 20.28
CA ALA A 29 21.69 0.25 21.36
C ALA A 29 20.31 -0.34 21.66
N VAL A 30 19.28 0.50 21.73
CA VAL A 30 17.89 0.06 21.94
C VAL A 30 17.42 -0.81 20.79
N MET A 31 17.66 -0.39 19.55
CA MET A 31 17.26 -1.18 18.38
C MET A 31 17.99 -2.53 18.31
N THR A 32 19.29 -2.56 18.60
CA THR A 32 20.05 -3.82 18.66
C THR A 32 19.45 -4.77 19.70
N ALA A 33 19.17 -4.29 20.91
CA ALA A 33 18.55 -5.09 21.95
C ALA A 33 17.17 -5.65 21.53
N ILE A 34 16.35 -4.85 20.84
CA ILE A 34 15.05 -5.29 20.30
C ILE A 34 15.24 -6.40 19.26
N PHE A 35 16.19 -6.24 18.35
CA PHE A 35 16.47 -7.24 17.31
C PHE A 35 16.94 -8.56 17.92
N ASP A 36 17.85 -8.48 18.90
CA ASP A 36 18.39 -9.66 19.56
C ASP A 36 17.34 -10.38 20.41
N GLU A 37 16.54 -9.63 21.20
CA GLU A 37 15.54 -10.22 22.11
C GLU A 37 14.34 -10.81 21.37
N LEU A 38 13.89 -10.16 20.28
CA LEU A 38 12.72 -10.60 19.51
C LEU A 38 13.06 -11.45 18.29
N GLY A 39 14.36 -11.73 18.05
CA GLY A 39 14.81 -12.50 16.88
C GLY A 39 14.43 -11.85 15.54
N VAL A 40 14.43 -10.51 15.48
CA VAL A 40 14.05 -9.77 14.25
C VAL A 40 15.20 -9.82 13.25
N GLU A 41 14.97 -10.39 12.07
CA GLU A 41 16.00 -10.50 11.02
C GLU A 41 16.04 -9.23 10.13
N SER A 42 14.92 -8.56 9.93
CA SER A 42 14.86 -7.38 9.07
C SER A 42 13.80 -6.38 9.54
N LEU A 43 14.05 -5.10 9.28
CA LEU A 43 13.12 -4.01 9.54
C LEU A 43 12.93 -3.18 8.27
N ARG A 44 11.68 -2.89 7.92
CA ARG A 44 11.36 -1.95 6.85
C ARG A 44 10.89 -0.62 7.43
N TYR A 45 11.43 0.45 6.92
CA TYR A 45 10.96 1.79 7.27
C TYR A 45 9.54 2.00 6.75
N CYS A 46 8.68 2.53 7.64
CA CYS A 46 7.34 2.98 7.30
C CYS A 46 7.24 4.50 7.56
N ALA A 47 6.76 5.25 6.60
CA ALA A 47 6.57 6.69 6.73
C ALA A 47 5.41 7.06 7.69
N GLY A 48 4.53 6.11 8.00
CA GLY A 48 3.46 6.26 8.98
C GLY A 48 4.03 6.44 10.39
N ALA A 49 3.86 7.63 10.97
CA ALA A 49 4.29 7.89 12.33
C ALA A 49 3.31 7.28 13.35
N LEU A 50 3.80 7.00 14.58
CA LEU A 50 2.99 6.50 15.71
C LEU A 50 1.67 7.27 15.89
N ARG A 51 1.70 8.59 15.68
CA ARG A 51 0.52 9.46 15.74
C ARG A 51 -0.59 9.02 14.77
N GLN A 52 -0.23 8.68 13.54
CA GLN A 52 -1.18 8.16 12.56
C GLN A 52 -1.74 6.81 12.98
N GLY A 53 -0.88 5.90 13.45
CA GLY A 53 -1.32 4.60 13.95
C GLY A 53 -2.31 4.71 15.11
N VAL A 54 -2.05 5.61 16.09
CA VAL A 54 -2.95 5.86 17.20
C VAL A 54 -4.29 6.46 16.73
N LEU A 55 -4.27 7.41 15.78
CA LEU A 55 -5.50 7.96 15.22
C LEU A 55 -6.34 6.88 14.51
N TYR A 56 -5.72 6.00 13.76
CA TYR A 56 -6.43 4.92 13.07
C TYR A 56 -6.96 3.86 14.04
N ASP A 57 -6.21 3.55 15.10
CA ASP A 57 -6.66 2.62 16.13
C ASP A 57 -7.88 3.20 16.89
N LEU A 58 -7.87 4.48 17.24
CA LEU A 58 -9.01 5.16 17.87
C LEU A 58 -10.24 5.19 16.95
N LEU A 59 -10.07 5.55 15.69
CA LEU A 59 -11.17 5.58 14.72
C LEU A 59 -11.72 4.18 14.43
N GLY A 60 -10.88 3.15 14.41
CA GLY A 60 -11.29 1.76 14.18
C GLY A 60 -12.02 1.13 15.36
N ARG A 61 -11.68 1.53 16.59
CA ARG A 61 -12.34 1.02 17.80
C ARG A 61 -13.78 1.50 17.95
N ASP A 62 -14.06 2.75 17.57
CA ASP A 62 -15.40 3.34 17.69
C ASP A 62 -16.42 2.76 16.69
N ALA A 63 -15.98 2.21 15.57
CA ALA A 63 -16.86 1.84 14.47
C ALA A 63 -17.11 0.34 14.31
N GLY A 64 -16.31 -0.55 14.94
CA GLY A 64 -16.37 -2.01 14.68
C GLY A 64 -16.21 -2.37 13.19
N ALA A 65 -15.87 -1.39 12.36
CA ALA A 65 -15.76 -1.50 10.91
C ALA A 65 -14.30 -1.43 10.46
N ASP A 66 -13.96 -2.22 9.46
CA ASP A 66 -12.65 -2.12 8.80
C ASP A 66 -12.48 -0.72 8.19
N MET A 67 -11.56 0.09 8.74
CA MET A 67 -11.31 1.48 8.29
C MET A 67 -11.01 1.56 6.80
N ARG A 68 -10.43 0.51 6.21
CA ARG A 68 -10.15 0.45 4.77
C ARG A 68 -11.44 0.52 3.94
N LYS A 69 -12.49 -0.18 4.35
CA LYS A 69 -13.81 -0.12 3.71
C LYS A 69 -14.41 1.29 3.78
N VAL A 70 -14.28 1.94 4.94
CA VAL A 70 -14.75 3.32 5.11
C VAL A 70 -13.98 4.28 4.20
N THR A 71 -12.68 4.10 4.08
CA THR A 71 -11.81 4.91 3.20
C THR A 71 -12.18 4.71 1.74
N VAL A 72 -12.35 3.48 1.28
CA VAL A 72 -12.75 3.16 -0.11
C VAL A 72 -14.09 3.79 -0.43
N ALA A 73 -15.10 3.59 0.41
CA ALA A 73 -16.43 4.19 0.21
C ALA A 73 -16.39 5.73 0.16
N ARG A 74 -15.60 6.36 1.05
CA ARG A 74 -15.41 7.81 1.06
C ARG A 74 -14.72 8.31 -0.21
N MET A 75 -13.70 7.61 -0.68
CA MET A 75 -13.02 7.96 -1.92
C MET A 75 -13.94 7.78 -3.12
N ALA A 76 -14.67 6.67 -3.22
CA ALA A 76 -15.62 6.44 -4.29
C ALA A 76 -16.66 7.58 -4.35
N LEU A 77 -17.22 7.97 -3.22
CA LEU A 77 -18.17 9.09 -3.12
C LEU A 77 -17.52 10.43 -3.52
N ARG A 78 -16.33 10.72 -2.99
CA ARG A 78 -15.61 11.98 -3.25
C ARG A 78 -15.31 12.20 -4.73
N TYR A 79 -14.98 11.13 -5.44
CA TYR A 79 -14.60 11.18 -6.85
C TYR A 79 -15.73 10.79 -7.81
N GLY A 80 -16.95 10.62 -7.29
CA GLY A 80 -18.16 10.38 -8.11
C GLY A 80 -18.17 9.03 -8.83
N LEU A 81 -17.55 8.00 -8.26
CA LEU A 81 -17.58 6.66 -8.82
C LEU A 81 -18.98 6.03 -8.68
N ASP A 82 -19.37 5.18 -9.64
CA ASP A 82 -20.55 4.33 -9.52
C ASP A 82 -20.26 3.15 -8.58
N PRO A 83 -20.86 3.10 -7.36
CA PRO A 83 -20.58 2.02 -6.41
C PRO A 83 -21.03 0.65 -6.94
N GLN A 84 -22.13 0.60 -7.73
CA GLN A 84 -22.63 -0.68 -8.26
C GLN A 84 -21.69 -1.24 -9.33
N HIS A 85 -21.13 -0.37 -10.17
CA HIS A 85 -20.12 -0.77 -11.15
C HIS A 85 -18.85 -1.28 -10.44
N GLY A 86 -18.31 -0.48 -9.52
CA GLY A 86 -17.12 -0.86 -8.75
C GLY A 86 -17.28 -2.19 -8.01
N GLU A 87 -18.43 -2.41 -7.38
CA GLU A 87 -18.74 -3.67 -6.69
C GLU A 87 -18.82 -4.87 -7.65
N ARG A 88 -19.39 -4.70 -8.86
CA ARG A 88 -19.44 -5.78 -9.87
C ARG A 88 -18.04 -6.16 -10.33
N VAL A 89 -17.21 -5.15 -10.65
CA VAL A 89 -15.81 -5.38 -11.05
C VAL A 89 -15.03 -6.09 -9.94
N ALA A 90 -15.13 -5.60 -8.70
CA ALA A 90 -14.47 -6.17 -7.54
C ALA A 90 -14.87 -7.63 -7.32
N ARG A 91 -16.17 -7.93 -7.35
CA ARG A 91 -16.68 -9.30 -7.14
C ARG A 91 -16.17 -10.25 -8.21
N THR A 92 -16.21 -9.83 -9.48
CA THR A 92 -15.73 -10.66 -10.60
C THR A 92 -14.23 -10.92 -10.48
N ALA A 93 -13.43 -9.88 -10.22
CA ALA A 93 -11.99 -9.99 -10.03
C ALA A 93 -11.63 -10.93 -8.86
N GLN A 94 -12.31 -10.79 -7.73
CA GLN A 94 -12.10 -11.62 -6.54
C GLN A 94 -12.45 -13.10 -6.78
N VAL A 95 -13.52 -13.40 -7.51
CA VAL A 95 -13.89 -14.77 -7.88
C VAL A 95 -12.83 -15.39 -8.78
N MET A 96 -12.37 -14.67 -9.79
CA MET A 96 -11.32 -15.14 -10.70
C MET A 96 -10.00 -15.38 -9.94
N HIS A 97 -9.62 -14.46 -9.08
CA HIS A 97 -8.43 -14.58 -8.26
C HIS A 97 -8.51 -15.81 -7.34
N ALA A 98 -9.62 -16.01 -6.64
CA ALA A 98 -9.81 -17.14 -5.75
C ALA A 98 -9.68 -18.51 -6.46
N GLN A 99 -10.08 -18.59 -7.74
CA GLN A 99 -9.95 -19.81 -8.55
C GLN A 99 -8.51 -20.05 -9.04
N ALA A 100 -7.75 -18.98 -9.31
CA ALA A 100 -6.44 -19.04 -9.94
C ALA A 100 -5.28 -18.97 -8.95
N ALA A 101 -5.45 -18.28 -7.80
CA ALA A 101 -4.39 -18.08 -6.82
C ALA A 101 -3.88 -19.38 -6.23
N ARG A 102 -2.58 -19.43 -5.96
CA ARG A 102 -1.89 -20.55 -5.31
C ARG A 102 -1.01 -19.98 -4.19
N GLY A 103 -0.89 -20.71 -3.08
CA GLY A 103 -0.04 -20.29 -1.97
C GLY A 103 -0.69 -20.44 -0.61
N VAL A 104 -0.22 -19.64 0.35
CA VAL A 104 -0.70 -19.64 1.73
C VAL A 104 -2.05 -18.94 1.81
N ALA A 105 -3.01 -19.55 2.50
CA ALA A 105 -4.41 -19.09 2.56
C ALA A 105 -4.55 -17.64 3.06
N GLU A 106 -3.78 -17.26 4.09
CA GLU A 106 -3.81 -15.90 4.65
C GLU A 106 -3.35 -14.85 3.64
N ARG A 107 -2.33 -15.17 2.83
CA ARG A 107 -1.84 -14.29 1.77
C ARG A 107 -2.87 -14.15 0.65
N ILE A 108 -3.47 -15.25 0.22
CA ILE A 108 -4.52 -15.25 -0.81
C ILE A 108 -5.71 -14.39 -0.38
N GLU A 109 -6.12 -14.48 0.88
CA GLU A 109 -7.23 -13.68 1.40
C GLU A 109 -6.88 -12.20 1.48
N ALA A 110 -5.67 -11.85 1.92
CA ALA A 110 -5.19 -10.47 1.95
C ALA A 110 -5.10 -9.87 0.53
N ASP A 111 -4.57 -10.62 -0.43
CA ASP A 111 -4.47 -10.21 -1.83
C ASP A 111 -5.85 -10.06 -2.48
N ARG A 112 -6.78 -10.97 -2.16
CA ARG A 112 -8.17 -10.89 -2.61
C ARG A 112 -8.88 -9.65 -2.09
N ALA A 113 -8.68 -9.31 -0.81
CA ALA A 113 -9.25 -8.10 -0.23
C ALA A 113 -8.68 -6.84 -0.89
N LEU A 114 -7.35 -6.79 -1.07
CA LEU A 114 -6.68 -5.67 -1.73
C LEU A 114 -7.15 -5.49 -3.18
N LEU A 115 -7.30 -6.59 -3.92
CA LEU A 115 -7.83 -6.59 -5.29
C LEU A 115 -9.25 -6.02 -5.33
N GLY A 116 -10.11 -6.36 -4.37
CA GLY A 116 -11.46 -5.82 -4.25
C GLY A 116 -11.43 -4.30 -4.15
N TRP A 117 -10.68 -3.75 -3.20
CA TRP A 117 -10.55 -2.31 -3.01
C TRP A 117 -9.92 -1.60 -4.21
N ALA A 118 -8.88 -2.22 -4.81
CA ALA A 118 -8.29 -1.68 -6.03
C ALA A 118 -9.28 -1.63 -7.19
N SER A 119 -10.17 -2.64 -7.31
CA SER A 119 -11.20 -2.70 -8.33
C SER A 119 -12.27 -1.64 -8.14
N GLU A 120 -12.74 -1.43 -6.90
CA GLU A 120 -13.72 -0.39 -6.59
C GLU A 120 -13.22 1.03 -6.88
N LEU A 121 -11.90 1.25 -6.78
CA LEU A 121 -11.26 2.55 -7.01
C LEU A 121 -10.54 2.64 -8.37
N ALA A 122 -10.62 1.62 -9.21
CA ALA A 122 -9.85 1.52 -10.43
C ALA A 122 -10.05 2.71 -11.38
N GLU A 123 -11.26 3.21 -11.46
CA GLU A 123 -11.66 4.29 -12.36
C GLU A 123 -11.64 5.70 -11.74
N ILE A 124 -11.08 5.85 -10.53
CA ILE A 124 -11.04 7.12 -9.79
C ILE A 124 -10.42 8.28 -10.60
N GLY A 125 -9.52 7.97 -11.52
CA GLY A 125 -8.88 8.92 -12.41
C GLY A 125 -9.78 9.49 -13.49
N MET A 126 -10.95 8.88 -13.77
CA MET A 126 -11.94 9.42 -14.71
C MET A 126 -12.49 10.78 -14.25
N SER A 127 -12.44 11.06 -12.94
CA SER A 127 -12.76 12.38 -12.37
C SER A 127 -11.84 13.51 -12.87
N ILE A 128 -10.66 13.16 -13.39
CA ILE A 128 -9.70 14.11 -13.97
C ILE A 128 -9.84 14.13 -15.49
N SER A 129 -9.73 12.95 -16.13
CA SER A 129 -9.87 12.79 -17.59
C SER A 129 -10.15 11.33 -17.95
N HIS A 130 -10.98 11.12 -18.99
CA HIS A 130 -11.16 9.81 -19.60
C HIS A 130 -9.90 9.32 -20.32
N GLU A 131 -9.17 10.25 -20.96
CA GLU A 131 -7.90 9.92 -21.58
C GLU A 131 -6.87 9.61 -20.49
N ASP A 132 -6.20 8.47 -20.62
CA ASP A 132 -5.19 8.03 -19.67
C ASP A 132 -5.67 7.92 -18.20
N PHE A 133 -6.98 7.75 -17.96
CA PHE A 133 -7.55 7.71 -16.61
C PHE A 133 -6.81 6.75 -15.67
N HIS A 134 -6.28 5.64 -16.17
CA HIS A 134 -5.52 4.68 -15.39
C HIS A 134 -4.21 5.28 -14.80
N LYS A 135 -3.61 6.27 -15.47
CA LYS A 135 -2.46 7.02 -14.93
C LYS A 135 -2.91 7.97 -13.82
N HIS A 136 -4.03 8.64 -14.01
CA HIS A 136 -4.63 9.51 -13.00
C HIS A 136 -5.09 8.70 -11.78
N SER A 137 -5.70 7.52 -11.99
CA SER A 137 -6.06 6.61 -10.90
C SER A 137 -4.84 6.21 -10.08
N SER A 138 -3.77 5.80 -10.74
CA SER A 138 -2.51 5.45 -10.08
C SER A 138 -1.95 6.60 -9.26
N TYR A 139 -1.92 7.82 -9.82
CA TYR A 139 -1.43 9.00 -9.14
C TYR A 139 -2.26 9.33 -7.89
N ILE A 140 -3.59 9.34 -8.01
CA ILE A 140 -4.50 9.60 -6.88
C ILE A 140 -4.25 8.56 -5.78
N LEU A 141 -4.23 7.27 -6.12
CA LEU A 141 -4.05 6.20 -5.14
C LEU A 141 -2.68 6.22 -4.46
N SER A 142 -1.63 6.66 -5.16
CA SER A 142 -0.28 6.78 -4.56
C SER A 142 -0.14 7.95 -3.59
N HIS A 143 -0.94 9.01 -3.74
CA HIS A 143 -0.71 10.29 -3.05
C HIS A 143 -1.87 10.73 -2.14
N ALA A 144 -3.03 10.08 -2.24
CA ALA A 144 -4.16 10.40 -1.38
C ALA A 144 -3.95 9.89 0.05
N ASP A 145 -4.50 10.61 1.03
CA ASP A 145 -4.63 10.10 2.38
C ASP A 145 -5.65 8.96 2.41
N MET A 146 -5.17 7.73 2.65
CA MET A 146 -5.97 6.51 2.71
C MET A 146 -5.90 5.85 4.10
N PRO A 147 -6.65 6.37 5.09
CA PRO A 147 -6.68 5.79 6.43
C PRO A 147 -7.00 4.30 6.42
N GLY A 148 -6.23 3.53 7.20
CA GLY A 148 -6.36 2.08 7.28
C GLY A 148 -5.47 1.31 6.31
N PHE A 149 -4.95 1.94 5.26
CA PHE A 149 -3.99 1.33 4.34
C PHE A 149 -2.56 1.65 4.72
N SER A 150 -1.69 0.67 4.66
CA SER A 150 -0.24 0.88 4.67
C SER A 150 0.22 1.47 3.34
N GLN A 151 1.38 2.15 3.33
CA GLN A 151 1.97 2.67 2.10
C GLN A 151 2.20 1.56 1.06
N THR A 152 2.59 0.37 1.52
CA THR A 152 2.81 -0.78 0.63
C THR A 152 1.52 -1.24 -0.06
N GLU A 153 0.40 -1.30 0.68
CA GLU A 153 -0.91 -1.64 0.11
C GLU A 153 -1.37 -0.57 -0.87
N GLN A 154 -1.20 0.70 -0.51
CA GLN A 154 -1.55 1.85 -1.34
C GLN A 154 -0.76 1.85 -2.66
N ASP A 155 0.55 1.59 -2.61
CA ASP A 155 1.41 1.47 -3.78
C ASP A 155 1.03 0.27 -4.67
N ARG A 156 0.62 -0.85 -4.06
CA ARG A 156 0.13 -2.02 -4.81
C ARG A 156 -1.17 -1.69 -5.54
N MET A 157 -2.13 -1.07 -4.87
CA MET A 157 -3.40 -0.62 -5.50
C MET A 157 -3.13 0.35 -6.65
N ALA A 158 -2.21 1.30 -6.46
CA ALA A 158 -1.82 2.25 -7.49
C ALA A 158 -1.20 1.57 -8.72
N ARG A 159 -0.38 0.53 -8.53
CA ARG A 159 0.17 -0.27 -9.64
C ARG A 159 -0.91 -1.06 -10.37
N LEU A 160 -1.85 -1.66 -9.66
CA LEU A 160 -2.98 -2.35 -10.27
C LEU A 160 -3.82 -1.38 -11.12
N ALA A 161 -4.14 -0.21 -10.58
CA ALA A 161 -4.84 0.84 -11.31
C ALA A 161 -4.07 1.34 -12.54
N LEU A 162 -2.74 1.49 -12.45
CA LEU A 162 -1.90 1.84 -13.60
C LEU A 162 -1.97 0.77 -14.69
N GLY A 163 -1.97 -0.48 -14.30
CA GLY A 163 -1.93 -1.63 -15.21
C GLY A 163 -3.26 -1.95 -15.86
N GLN A 164 -4.40 -1.46 -15.32
CA GLN A 164 -5.72 -1.79 -15.87
C GLN A 164 -5.95 -1.28 -17.30
N GLY A 165 -5.34 -0.17 -17.68
CA GLY A 165 -5.45 0.41 -19.01
C GLY A 165 -4.13 0.38 -19.80
N GLY A 166 -4.22 0.50 -21.11
CA GLY A 166 -3.06 0.55 -22.00
C GLY A 166 -2.25 -0.75 -22.10
N GLY A 167 -1.04 -0.67 -22.63
CA GLY A 167 -0.17 -1.83 -22.85
C GLY A 167 0.49 -2.32 -21.55
N LEU A 168 0.59 -3.64 -21.36
CA LEU A 168 1.20 -4.27 -20.18
C LEU A 168 2.72 -4.11 -20.10
N ARG A 169 3.38 -3.72 -21.21
CA ARG A 169 4.84 -3.58 -21.27
C ARG A 169 5.36 -2.59 -20.18
N LYS A 170 4.59 -1.55 -19.87
CA LYS A 170 4.91 -0.55 -18.83
C LYS A 170 4.98 -1.15 -17.42
N MET A 171 4.29 -2.27 -17.17
CA MET A 171 4.21 -2.90 -15.86
C MET A 171 5.38 -3.84 -15.57
N ARG A 172 6.18 -4.19 -16.58
CA ARG A 172 7.24 -5.21 -16.49
C ARG A 172 8.26 -4.95 -15.36
N ASN A 173 8.57 -3.69 -15.10
CA ASN A 173 9.53 -3.31 -14.05
C ASN A 173 8.85 -2.98 -12.72
N SER A 174 7.53 -2.83 -12.70
CA SER A 174 6.76 -2.42 -11.52
C SER A 174 6.11 -3.60 -10.80
N LEU A 175 5.83 -4.69 -11.52
CA LEU A 175 5.26 -5.91 -10.98
C LEU A 175 6.31 -7.01 -11.07
N VAL A 176 6.93 -7.33 -9.94
CA VAL A 176 7.97 -8.37 -9.84
C VAL A 176 7.36 -9.71 -9.42
N ASP A 177 6.30 -9.67 -8.61
CA ASP A 177 5.64 -10.84 -8.05
C ASP A 177 4.58 -11.40 -9.04
N SER A 178 4.53 -12.72 -9.18
CA SER A 178 3.53 -13.44 -9.99
C SER A 178 2.12 -13.19 -9.50
N GLU A 179 1.93 -13.00 -8.19
CA GLU A 179 0.62 -12.73 -7.60
C GLU A 179 0.10 -11.35 -7.99
N ASP A 180 0.95 -10.33 -8.00
CA ASP A 180 0.59 -9.00 -8.48
C ASP A 180 0.18 -9.01 -9.97
N TRP A 181 0.84 -9.85 -10.78
CA TRP A 181 0.44 -10.07 -12.17
C TRP A 181 -0.92 -10.76 -12.28
N LEU A 182 -1.17 -11.78 -11.45
CA LEU A 182 -2.46 -12.45 -11.41
C LEU A 182 -3.58 -11.47 -11.02
N MET A 183 -3.37 -10.68 -9.96
CA MET A 183 -4.32 -9.65 -9.53
C MET A 183 -4.61 -8.65 -10.64
N LEU A 184 -3.58 -8.17 -11.33
CA LEU A 184 -3.74 -7.24 -12.45
C LEU A 184 -4.55 -7.85 -13.60
N LEU A 185 -4.29 -9.11 -13.96
CA LEU A 185 -5.04 -9.79 -15.01
C LEU A 185 -6.51 -9.97 -14.62
N CYS A 186 -6.78 -10.35 -13.36
CA CYS A 186 -8.14 -10.45 -12.85
C CYS A 186 -8.87 -9.10 -12.93
N LEU A 187 -8.22 -8.00 -12.50
CA LEU A 187 -8.79 -6.66 -12.61
C LEU A 187 -9.10 -6.28 -14.07
N ARG A 188 -8.15 -6.46 -14.98
CA ARG A 188 -8.34 -6.10 -16.41
C ARG A 188 -9.49 -6.82 -17.07
N VAL A 189 -9.62 -8.12 -16.81
CA VAL A 189 -10.70 -8.92 -17.40
C VAL A 189 -12.05 -8.55 -16.79
N SER A 190 -12.08 -8.16 -15.52
CA SER A 190 -13.33 -7.80 -14.82
C SER A 190 -13.85 -6.41 -15.15
N ALA A 191 -12.99 -5.52 -15.67
CA ALA A 191 -13.34 -4.14 -16.03
C ALA A 191 -13.82 -4.00 -17.51
N ILE A 192 -13.92 -5.12 -18.25
CA ILE A 192 -14.46 -5.17 -19.62
C ILE A 192 -15.99 -5.35 -19.55
#